data_1f3ea4064389e73b60dcc7a08756299a
#
_entry.id   1f3ea4064389e73b60dcc7a08756299a
#
_cell.length_a   1.000
_cell.length_b   1.000
_cell.length_c   1.000
_cell.angle_alpha   90.00
_cell.angle_beta   90.00
_cell.angle_gamma   90.00
#
_symmetry.space_group_name_H-M   'P 1'
#
loop_
_entity.id
_entity.type
_entity.pdbx_description
1 polymer ?
#
loop_
_entity_poly.entity_id
_entity_poly.type
_entity_poly.pdbx_seq_one_letter_code
_entity_poly.pdbx_strand_id
1 'polypeptide(L)'
;MKLQFEWDVAKDRENRLKHGGVTFELAKRAFKDPFAIELVDDREDYDEERLILIAMIDGDIYVVVHTERGEGRIRIISARKAEKHEADFYFRENDR
;
A
#
# COMPACT_ATOMS: atom_id res chain seq x y z
N MET A 1 15.21 1.16 -11.85
CA MET A 1 14.14 1.90 -12.52
C MET A 1 13.36 2.73 -11.51
N LYS A 2 13.05 3.94 -11.86
CA LYS A 2 12.32 4.83 -10.96
C LYS A 2 10.82 4.57 -11.07
N LEU A 3 10.16 4.36 -9.93
CA LEU A 3 8.72 4.16 -9.89
C LEU A 3 7.99 5.47 -10.12
N GLN A 4 6.89 5.42 -10.85
CA GLN A 4 6.00 6.55 -11.05
C GLN A 4 4.65 6.20 -10.46
N PHE A 5 4.06 7.14 -9.73
CA PHE A 5 2.81 6.91 -9.02
C PHE A 5 1.69 7.74 -9.62
N GLU A 6 0.50 7.15 -9.64
CA GLU A 6 -0.71 7.85 -10.06
C GLU A 6 -1.86 7.45 -9.14
N TRP A 7 -2.89 8.28 -9.10
CA TRP A 7 -4.11 7.97 -8.35
C TRP A 7 -5.22 8.92 -8.74
N ASP A 8 -6.44 8.54 -8.37
CA ASP A 8 -7.63 9.37 -8.52
C ASP A 8 -7.70 10.31 -7.32
N VAL A 9 -7.79 11.60 -7.58
CA VAL A 9 -7.82 12.63 -6.53
C VAL A 9 -9.01 12.45 -5.59
N ALA A 10 -10.17 12.06 -6.14
CA ALA A 10 -11.36 11.82 -5.31
C ALA A 10 -11.15 10.64 -4.38
N LYS A 11 -10.49 9.58 -4.86
CA LYS A 11 -10.18 8.42 -4.01
C LYS A 11 -9.20 8.77 -2.91
N ASP A 12 -8.22 9.62 -3.19
CA ASP A 12 -7.29 10.09 -2.17
C ASP A 12 -8.04 10.84 -1.07
N ARG A 13 -8.97 11.72 -1.47
CA ARG A 13 -9.77 12.48 -0.50
C ARG A 13 -10.62 11.56 0.36
N GLU A 14 -11.32 10.62 -0.27
CA GLU A 14 -12.11 9.63 0.47
C GLU A 14 -11.26 8.82 1.43
N ASN A 15 -10.07 8.42 0.98
CA ASN A 15 -9.16 7.65 1.79
C ASN A 15 -8.73 8.40 3.05
N ARG A 16 -8.42 9.69 2.91
CA ARG A 16 -8.04 10.51 4.07
C ARG A 16 -9.15 10.61 5.11
N LEU A 17 -10.39 10.78 4.63
CA LEU A 17 -11.53 10.86 5.54
C LEU A 17 -11.80 9.53 6.24
N LYS A 18 -11.63 8.44 5.53
CA LYS A 18 -11.94 7.10 6.02
C LYS A 18 -10.84 6.52 6.91
N HIS A 19 -9.60 6.92 6.69
CA HIS A 19 -8.43 6.29 7.31
C HIS A 19 -7.53 7.29 8.04
N GLY A 20 -8.13 8.17 8.83
CA GLY A 20 -7.39 9.01 9.77
C GLY A 20 -6.36 9.94 9.16
N GLY A 21 -6.61 10.44 7.94
CA GLY A 21 -5.73 11.40 7.31
C GLY A 21 -4.59 10.80 6.50
N VAL A 22 -4.57 9.49 6.30
CA VAL A 22 -3.53 8.84 5.48
C VAL A 22 -3.70 9.26 4.02
N THR A 23 -2.67 9.91 3.46
CA THR A 23 -2.69 10.39 2.08
C THR A 23 -1.99 9.40 1.16
N PHE A 24 -2.34 9.46 -0.13
CA PHE A 24 -1.63 8.63 -1.12
C PHE A 24 -0.20 9.15 -1.34
N GLU A 25 0.02 10.44 -1.09
CA GLU A 25 1.38 10.99 -1.14
C GLU A 25 2.28 10.33 -0.08
N LEU A 26 1.76 10.14 1.12
CA LEU A 26 2.47 9.40 2.16
C LEU A 26 2.65 7.94 1.75
N ALA A 27 1.60 7.33 1.19
CA ALA A 27 1.61 5.92 0.81
C ALA A 27 2.72 5.59 -0.19
N LYS A 28 3.13 6.53 -1.03
CA LYS A 28 4.24 6.32 -1.96
C LYS A 28 5.51 5.84 -1.23
N ARG A 29 5.70 6.31 -0.01
CA ARG A 29 6.90 5.99 0.77
C ARG A 29 6.97 4.52 1.17
N ALA A 30 5.83 3.83 1.18
CA ALA A 30 5.80 2.39 1.47
C ALA A 30 6.65 1.60 0.49
N PHE A 31 6.73 2.08 -0.77
CA PHE A 31 7.45 1.38 -1.83
C PHE A 31 8.96 1.51 -1.71
N LYS A 32 9.45 2.29 -0.74
CA LYS A 32 10.88 2.42 -0.46
C LYS A 32 11.36 1.48 0.64
N ASP A 33 10.43 0.80 1.33
CA ASP A 33 10.80 -0.13 2.40
C ASP A 33 11.34 -1.42 1.78
N PRO A 34 12.63 -1.74 1.99
CA PRO A 34 13.20 -2.97 1.42
C PRO A 34 12.65 -4.25 2.05
N PHE A 35 11.93 -4.12 3.16
CA PHE A 35 11.34 -5.26 3.87
C PHE A 35 9.83 -5.37 3.63
N ALA A 36 9.28 -4.55 2.71
CA ALA A 36 7.87 -4.60 2.39
C ALA A 36 7.46 -5.99 1.90
N ILE A 37 6.25 -6.40 2.27
CA ILE A 37 5.70 -7.69 1.86
C ILE A 37 4.58 -7.43 0.86
N GLU A 38 4.65 -8.05 -0.31
CA GLU A 38 3.64 -7.89 -1.34
C GLU A 38 2.81 -9.15 -1.47
N LEU A 39 1.50 -8.99 -1.45
CA LEU A 39 0.54 -10.09 -1.56
C LEU A 39 -0.46 -9.77 -2.66
N VAL A 40 -1.05 -10.80 -3.26
CA VAL A 40 -2.13 -10.61 -4.21
C VAL A 40 -3.43 -10.39 -3.44
N ASP A 41 -4.20 -9.38 -3.84
CA ASP A 41 -5.50 -9.11 -3.24
C ASP A 41 -6.56 -9.88 -4.03
N ASP A 42 -6.96 -11.03 -3.52
CA ASP A 42 -7.93 -11.92 -4.16
C ASP A 42 -9.29 -11.92 -3.45
N ARG A 43 -9.55 -10.89 -2.63
CA ARG A 43 -10.81 -10.83 -1.86
C ARG A 43 -12.05 -10.68 -2.74
N GLU A 44 -11.87 -10.12 -3.92
CA GLU A 44 -12.96 -9.94 -4.89
C GLU A 44 -12.45 -10.23 -6.29
N ASP A 45 -13.38 -10.42 -7.21
CA ASP A 45 -13.05 -10.60 -8.61
C ASP A 45 -12.94 -9.23 -9.27
N TYR A 46 -11.73 -8.70 -9.30
CA TYR A 46 -11.46 -7.40 -9.91
C TYR A 46 -11.17 -7.57 -11.40
N ASP A 47 -11.45 -6.54 -12.18
CA ASP A 47 -11.11 -6.52 -13.61
C ASP A 47 -9.61 -6.56 -13.85
N GLU A 48 -8.82 -6.19 -12.85
CA GLU A 48 -7.37 -6.19 -12.91
C GLU A 48 -6.79 -6.73 -11.61
N GLU A 49 -5.58 -7.23 -11.66
CA GLU A 49 -4.93 -7.76 -10.46
C GLU A 49 -4.59 -6.61 -9.52
N ARG A 50 -5.01 -6.74 -8.28
CA ARG A 50 -4.67 -5.81 -7.20
C ARG A 50 -3.67 -6.44 -6.28
N LEU A 51 -2.72 -5.63 -5.82
CA LEU A 51 -1.67 -6.06 -4.91
C LEU A 51 -1.80 -5.31 -3.60
N ILE A 52 -1.40 -5.98 -2.52
CA ILE A 52 -1.38 -5.41 -1.18
C ILE A 52 0.07 -5.32 -0.76
N LEU A 53 0.51 -4.12 -0.39
CA LEU A 53 1.85 -3.91 0.13
C LEU A 53 1.76 -3.61 1.62
N ILE A 54 2.42 -4.41 2.45
CA ILE A 54 2.52 -4.19 3.88
C ILE A 54 3.93 -3.69 4.13
N ALA A 55 4.06 -2.46 4.62
CA ALA A 55 5.35 -1.79 4.66
C ALA A 55 5.44 -0.79 5.80
N MET A 56 6.66 -0.49 6.21
CA MET A 56 6.93 0.48 7.26
C MET A 56 7.19 1.85 6.68
N ILE A 57 6.56 2.87 7.26
CA ILE A 57 6.84 4.28 6.99
C ILE A 57 7.02 4.97 8.34
N ASP A 58 8.19 5.52 8.60
CA ASP A 58 8.48 6.26 9.84
C ASP A 58 8.10 5.50 11.11
N GLY A 59 8.39 4.21 11.15
CA GLY A 59 8.17 3.38 12.33
C GLY A 59 6.79 2.75 12.45
N ASP A 60 5.84 3.13 11.63
CA ASP A 60 4.50 2.55 11.61
C ASP A 60 4.30 1.66 10.40
N ILE A 61 3.48 0.63 10.54
CA ILE A 61 3.19 -0.27 9.44
C ILE A 61 1.90 0.18 8.74
N TYR A 62 1.95 0.17 7.41
CA TYR A 62 0.82 0.57 6.56
C TYR A 62 0.46 -0.55 5.61
N VAL A 63 -0.78 -0.52 5.15
CA VAL A 63 -1.30 -1.43 4.11
C VAL A 63 -1.71 -0.58 2.93
N VAL A 64 -1.07 -0.80 1.79
CA VAL A 64 -1.32 -0.02 0.57
C VAL A 64 -1.81 -0.97 -0.52
N VAL A 65 -3.01 -0.71 -1.03
CA VAL A 65 -3.57 -1.47 -2.15
C VAL A 65 -3.27 -0.72 -3.43
N HIS A 66 -2.75 -1.42 -4.40
CA HIS A 66 -2.32 -0.79 -5.66
C HIS A 66 -2.42 -1.76 -6.82
N THR A 67 -2.28 -1.22 -8.04
CA THR A 67 -2.15 -2.02 -9.26
C THR A 67 -0.89 -1.57 -10.00
N GLU A 68 -0.34 -2.47 -10.80
CA GLU A 68 0.77 -2.13 -11.68
C GLU A 68 0.21 -1.81 -13.07
N ARG A 69 0.63 -0.68 -13.62
CA ARG A 69 0.13 -0.15 -14.88
C ARG A 69 1.16 -0.20 -15.99
N GLY A 70 2.07 -1.17 -15.93
CA GLY A 70 3.17 -1.27 -16.88
C GLY A 70 4.46 -0.78 -16.25
N GLU A 71 5.50 -0.62 -17.03
CA GLU A 71 6.87 -0.44 -16.59
C GLU A 71 7.07 0.64 -15.52
N GLY A 72 7.14 0.21 -14.25
CA GLY A 72 7.43 1.12 -13.15
C GLY A 72 6.29 2.06 -12.78
N ARG A 73 5.09 1.88 -13.32
CA ARG A 73 3.93 2.72 -13.00
C ARG A 73 3.02 2.01 -12.02
N ILE A 74 2.72 2.68 -10.93
CA ILE A 74 1.92 2.16 -9.82
C ILE A 74 0.70 3.06 -9.65
N ARG A 75 -0.49 2.45 -9.65
CA ARG A 75 -1.71 3.18 -9.33
C ARG A 75 -2.14 2.81 -7.92
N ILE A 76 -2.15 3.80 -7.01
CA ILE A 76 -2.55 3.60 -5.62
C ILE A 76 -4.08 3.66 -5.54
N ILE A 77 -4.66 2.70 -4.85
CA ILE A 77 -6.12 2.54 -4.72
C ILE A 77 -6.59 2.86 -3.30
N SER A 78 -5.86 2.41 -2.28
CA SER A 78 -6.17 2.73 -0.90
C SER A 78 -4.94 2.60 -0.03
N ALA A 79 -4.95 3.27 1.12
CA ALA A 79 -3.84 3.23 2.06
C ALA A 79 -4.36 3.48 3.47
N ARG A 80 -3.90 2.69 4.42
CA ARG A 80 -4.29 2.82 5.82
C ARG A 80 -3.19 2.29 6.72
N LYS A 81 -3.26 2.64 8.00
CA LYS A 81 -2.38 2.02 8.98
C LYS A 81 -2.76 0.55 9.13
N ALA A 82 -1.79 -0.28 9.40
CA ALA A 82 -2.01 -1.71 9.60
C ALA A 82 -2.74 -1.97 10.92
N GLU A 83 -3.57 -2.99 10.91
CA GLU A 83 -4.11 -3.52 12.14
C GLU A 83 -3.05 -4.36 12.84
N LYS A 84 -3.26 -4.68 14.11
CA LYS A 84 -2.25 -5.38 14.90
C LYS A 84 -1.78 -6.68 14.24
N HIS A 85 -2.71 -7.49 13.75
CA HIS A 85 -2.35 -8.78 13.14
C HIS A 85 -1.51 -8.59 11.86
N GLU A 86 -1.74 -7.50 11.13
CA GLU A 86 -0.97 -7.20 9.92
C GLU A 86 0.44 -6.73 10.27
N ALA A 87 0.56 -5.88 11.29
CA ALA A 87 1.87 -5.46 11.76
C ALA A 87 2.66 -6.65 12.32
N ASP A 88 2.00 -7.52 13.08
CA ASP A 88 2.63 -8.72 13.62
C ASP A 88 3.14 -9.62 12.47
N PHE A 89 2.35 -9.75 11.40
CA PHE A 89 2.75 -10.51 10.23
C PHE A 89 4.00 -9.91 9.58
N TYR A 90 4.03 -8.60 9.42
CA TYR A 90 5.19 -7.90 8.84
C TYR A 90 6.47 -8.20 9.65
N PHE A 91 6.40 -8.05 10.96
CA PHE A 91 7.57 -8.27 11.81
C PHE A 91 7.98 -9.74 11.86
N ARG A 92 7.01 -10.65 11.90
CA ARG A 92 7.30 -12.09 11.93
C ARG A 92 7.98 -12.54 10.65
N GLU A 93 7.50 -12.08 9.50
CA GLU A 93 8.10 -12.48 8.22
C GLU A 93 9.48 -11.89 8.01
N ASN A 94 9.80 -10.81 8.69
CA ASN A 94 11.08 -10.14 8.58
C ASN A 94 12.01 -10.46 9.77
N ASP A 95 11.57 -11.29 10.69
CA ASP A 95 12.38 -11.70 11.81
C ASP A 95 13.46 -12.68 11.33
N ARG A 96 14.70 -12.46 11.81
CA ARG A 96 15.84 -13.25 11.36
C ARG A 96 16.64 -13.80 12.51
#